data_da8e164729484ad70774a57147451a4c
#
_entry.id   da8e164729484ad70774a57147451a4c
#
_cell.length_a   1.000
_cell.length_b   1.000
_cell.length_c   1.000
_cell.angle_alpha   90.00
_cell.angle_beta   90.00
_cell.angle_gamma   90.00
#
_symmetry.space_group_name_H-M   'P 1'
#
loop_
_entity.id
_entity.type
_entity.pdbx_description
1 polymer ?
#
loop_
_entity_poly.entity_id
_entity_poly.type
_entity_poly.pdbx_seq_one_letter_code
_entity_poly.pdbx_strand_id
1 'polypeptide(L)'
;AKIEQIVGWLKGVYADKPAVIAVSGGVDSAVALTLLVLALGKDKVIPICLPYGKQDMADARLIIEFNELKDKMIEINIEAVVEEMARLVVAEEGSVRKGNIMARTRMIVVFDLAKKLGAMVCGTENKSEHHLGYFTRFGDAASDVEPIAGLYKTEVWEMAKILGIPEIFYTKEPSAGLWEGQTDEAEMGFSYKDADLVL
;
A
#
# COMPACT_ATOMS: atom_id res chain seq x y z
N ALA A 1 -3.25 17.84 14.78
CA ALA A 1 -2.25 18.66 14.05
C ALA A 1 -1.70 17.94 12.81
N LYS A 2 -0.98 16.79 12.93
CA LYS A 2 -0.33 16.13 11.77
C LYS A 2 -1.34 15.55 10.77
N ILE A 3 -2.41 14.92 11.21
CA ILE A 3 -3.51 14.43 10.36
C ILE A 3 -4.14 15.58 9.57
N GLU A 4 -4.46 16.67 10.22
CA GLU A 4 -5.07 17.86 9.59
C GLU A 4 -4.15 18.47 8.52
N GLN A 5 -2.85 18.48 8.76
CA GLN A 5 -1.84 18.94 7.79
C GLN A 5 -1.82 18.04 6.55
N ILE A 6 -1.76 16.71 6.74
CA ILE A 6 -1.77 15.74 5.63
C ILE A 6 -3.09 15.84 4.86
N VAL A 7 -4.23 15.85 5.55
CA VAL A 7 -5.55 15.97 4.94
C VAL A 7 -5.68 17.29 4.15
N GLY A 8 -5.21 18.41 4.72
CA GLY A 8 -5.21 19.70 4.02
C GLY A 8 -4.33 19.70 2.78
N TRP A 9 -3.13 19.09 2.86
CA TRP A 9 -2.22 18.94 1.73
C TRP A 9 -2.84 18.05 0.63
N LEU A 10 -3.41 16.91 0.99
CA LEU A 10 -4.08 16.01 0.05
C LEU A 10 -5.22 16.71 -0.71
N LYS A 11 -6.05 17.50 -0.02
CA LYS A 11 -7.10 18.31 -0.67
C LYS A 11 -6.54 19.24 -1.73
N GLY A 12 -5.41 19.88 -1.45
CA GLY A 12 -4.74 20.77 -2.40
C GLY A 12 -4.14 20.04 -3.60
N VAL A 13 -3.46 18.91 -3.37
CA VAL A 13 -2.78 18.14 -4.43
C VAL A 13 -3.78 17.48 -5.38
N TYR A 14 -4.80 16.81 -4.83
CA TYR A 14 -5.80 16.13 -5.65
C TYR A 14 -6.75 17.11 -6.32
N ALA A 15 -7.01 18.27 -5.70
CA ALA A 15 -8.02 19.22 -6.13
C ALA A 15 -9.37 18.50 -6.36
N ASP A 16 -9.81 18.39 -7.62
CA ASP A 16 -11.05 17.68 -7.96
C ASP A 16 -10.85 16.25 -8.51
N LYS A 17 -9.61 15.80 -8.65
CA LYS A 17 -9.32 14.48 -9.19
C LYS A 17 -9.62 13.38 -8.17
N PRO A 18 -10.14 12.22 -8.61
CA PRO A 18 -10.25 11.05 -7.77
C PRO A 18 -8.88 10.42 -7.50
N ALA A 19 -8.82 9.60 -6.46
CA ALA A 19 -7.66 8.80 -6.08
C ALA A 19 -7.91 7.32 -6.33
N VAL A 20 -6.92 6.61 -6.88
CA VAL A 20 -6.84 5.15 -6.83
C VAL A 20 -5.73 4.75 -5.86
N ILE A 21 -5.94 3.69 -5.09
CA ILE A 21 -4.98 3.19 -4.13
C ILE A 21 -4.99 1.67 -4.09
N ALA A 22 -3.82 1.04 -4.20
CA ALA A 22 -3.67 -0.38 -3.95
C ALA A 22 -3.74 -0.66 -2.44
N VAL A 23 -4.65 -1.55 -2.03
CA VAL A 23 -4.86 -1.91 -0.62
C VAL A 23 -4.37 -3.33 -0.38
N SER A 24 -3.23 -3.45 0.31
CA SER A 24 -2.59 -4.74 0.61
C SER A 24 -3.14 -5.43 1.85
N GLY A 25 -3.78 -4.68 2.76
CA GLY A 25 -4.13 -5.14 4.10
C GLY A 25 -3.04 -4.89 5.14
N GLY A 26 -1.94 -4.22 4.78
CA GLY A 26 -0.94 -3.71 5.73
C GLY A 26 -1.34 -2.34 6.31
N VAL A 27 -0.70 -1.97 7.43
CA VAL A 27 -0.99 -0.71 8.15
C VAL A 27 -0.80 0.53 7.28
N ASP A 28 0.22 0.55 6.42
CA ASP A 28 0.55 1.69 5.57
C ASP A 28 -0.58 1.98 4.59
N SER A 29 -1.05 0.96 3.86
CA SER A 29 -2.19 1.08 2.96
C SER A 29 -3.49 1.42 3.70
N ALA A 30 -3.66 0.93 4.94
CA ALA A 30 -4.82 1.23 5.77
C ALA A 30 -4.85 2.71 6.19
N VAL A 31 -3.72 3.25 6.64
CA VAL A 31 -3.58 4.66 7.03
C VAL A 31 -3.73 5.56 5.81
N ALA A 32 -3.05 5.26 4.70
CA ALA A 32 -3.13 6.06 3.48
C ALA A 32 -4.57 6.11 2.92
N LEU A 33 -5.27 4.97 2.86
CA LEU A 33 -6.67 4.90 2.44
C LEU A 33 -7.57 5.77 3.33
N THR A 34 -7.43 5.66 4.65
CA THR A 34 -8.25 6.41 5.61
C THR A 34 -8.00 7.92 5.50
N LEU A 35 -6.74 8.34 5.33
CA LEU A 35 -6.38 9.75 5.09
C LEU A 35 -6.96 10.28 3.79
N LEU A 36 -6.97 9.49 2.71
CA LEU A 36 -7.60 9.86 1.45
C LEU A 36 -9.11 10.08 1.62
N VAL A 37 -9.80 9.18 2.32
CA VAL A 37 -11.24 9.31 2.57
C VAL A 37 -11.55 10.56 3.38
N LEU A 38 -10.75 10.88 4.40
CA LEU A 38 -10.88 12.11 5.17
C LEU A 38 -10.64 13.38 4.33
N ALA A 39 -9.73 13.29 3.36
CA ALA A 39 -9.38 14.43 2.51
C ALA A 39 -10.37 14.65 1.38
N LEU A 40 -10.72 13.61 0.63
CA LEU A 40 -11.42 13.69 -0.64
C LEU A 40 -12.89 13.29 -0.56
N GLY A 41 -13.28 12.60 0.53
CA GLY A 41 -14.58 11.95 0.65
C GLY A 41 -14.64 10.62 -0.10
N LYS A 42 -15.57 9.75 0.32
CA LYS A 42 -15.73 8.39 -0.20
C LYS A 42 -15.97 8.34 -1.71
N ASP A 43 -16.58 9.37 -2.27
CA ASP A 43 -16.96 9.39 -3.70
C ASP A 43 -15.76 9.49 -4.64
N LYS A 44 -14.67 10.03 -4.16
CA LYS A 44 -13.44 10.24 -4.94
C LYS A 44 -12.32 9.23 -4.66
N VAL A 45 -12.56 8.20 -3.84
CA VAL A 45 -11.54 7.19 -3.48
C VAL A 45 -11.94 5.83 -4.02
N ILE A 46 -11.07 5.20 -4.80
CA ILE A 46 -11.28 3.90 -5.43
C ILE A 46 -10.19 2.94 -4.92
N PRO A 47 -10.50 2.03 -3.97
CA PRO A 47 -9.56 1.01 -3.51
C PRO A 47 -9.44 -0.12 -4.52
N ILE A 48 -8.21 -0.62 -4.71
CA ILE A 48 -7.89 -1.71 -5.63
C ILE A 48 -7.22 -2.83 -4.84
N CYS A 49 -7.77 -4.04 -4.91
CA CYS A 49 -7.17 -5.26 -4.39
C CYS A 49 -6.52 -6.05 -5.54
N LEU A 50 -5.25 -6.40 -5.39
CA LEU A 50 -4.45 -7.07 -6.42
C LEU A 50 -3.83 -8.37 -5.88
N PRO A 51 -4.66 -9.40 -5.56
CA PRO A 51 -4.14 -10.67 -5.08
C PRO A 51 -3.30 -11.38 -6.13
N TYR A 52 -2.28 -12.10 -5.66
CA TYR A 52 -1.57 -13.09 -6.45
C TYR A 52 -2.09 -14.48 -6.06
N GLY A 53 -2.66 -15.22 -6.99
CA GLY A 53 -3.21 -16.55 -6.77
C GLY A 53 -4.31 -16.56 -5.70
N LYS A 54 -4.08 -17.34 -4.65
CA LYS A 54 -4.99 -17.50 -3.50
C LYS A 54 -4.62 -16.61 -2.31
N GLN A 55 -3.85 -15.54 -2.53
CA GLN A 55 -3.47 -14.61 -1.46
C GLN A 55 -4.72 -14.13 -0.70
N ASP A 56 -4.66 -14.24 0.63
CA ASP A 56 -5.76 -13.77 1.47
C ASP A 56 -5.84 -12.23 1.48
N MET A 57 -6.99 -11.71 1.12
CA MET A 57 -7.30 -10.28 1.09
C MET A 57 -8.29 -9.87 2.19
N ALA A 58 -8.45 -10.69 3.25
CA ALA A 58 -9.42 -10.41 4.32
C ALA A 58 -9.13 -9.07 5.01
N ASP A 59 -7.87 -8.79 5.34
CA ASP A 59 -7.47 -7.53 5.97
C ASP A 59 -7.69 -6.34 5.01
N ALA A 60 -7.38 -6.49 3.73
CA ALA A 60 -7.65 -5.45 2.74
C ALA A 60 -9.17 -5.14 2.64
N ARG A 61 -10.00 -6.17 2.60
CA ARG A 61 -11.46 -6.00 2.59
C ARG A 61 -11.97 -5.38 3.89
N LEU A 62 -11.39 -5.75 5.03
CA LEU A 62 -11.74 -5.18 6.35
C LEU A 62 -11.52 -3.67 6.39
N ILE A 63 -10.37 -3.17 5.95
CA ILE A 63 -10.10 -1.73 5.98
C ILE A 63 -10.91 -0.97 4.92
N ILE A 64 -11.19 -1.57 3.78
CA ILE A 64 -12.07 -1.00 2.75
C ILE A 64 -13.51 -0.87 3.30
N GLU A 65 -14.00 -1.88 4.01
CA GLU A 65 -15.32 -1.85 4.66
C GLU A 65 -15.37 -0.85 5.83
N PHE A 66 -14.31 -0.76 6.65
CA PHE A 66 -14.16 0.25 7.68
C PHE A 66 -14.30 1.68 7.13
N ASN A 67 -13.77 1.93 5.94
CA ASN A 67 -13.89 3.20 5.23
C ASN A 67 -15.18 3.33 4.38
N GLU A 68 -16.09 2.36 4.46
CA GLU A 68 -17.37 2.30 3.71
C GLU A 68 -17.17 2.38 2.17
N LEU A 69 -16.15 1.73 1.64
CA LEU A 69 -15.80 1.74 0.22
C LEU A 69 -16.04 0.42 -0.50
N LYS A 70 -16.75 -0.53 0.13
CA LYS A 70 -16.96 -1.89 -0.39
C LYS A 70 -17.51 -1.92 -1.81
N ASP A 71 -18.48 -1.06 -2.10
CA ASP A 71 -19.14 -1.01 -3.41
C ASP A 71 -18.27 -0.38 -4.53
N LYS A 72 -17.14 0.22 -4.16
CA LYS A 72 -16.19 0.85 -5.08
C LYS A 72 -14.92 0.05 -5.27
N MET A 73 -14.77 -1.05 -4.53
CA MET A 73 -13.59 -1.89 -4.60
C MET A 73 -13.47 -2.57 -5.96
N ILE A 74 -12.27 -2.47 -6.54
CA ILE A 74 -11.90 -3.23 -7.74
C ILE A 74 -10.96 -4.35 -7.29
N GLU A 75 -11.23 -5.59 -7.67
CA GLU A 75 -10.34 -6.72 -7.38
C GLU A 75 -9.89 -7.38 -8.69
N ILE A 76 -8.58 -7.50 -8.88
CA ILE A 76 -7.98 -8.12 -10.07
C ILE A 76 -6.87 -9.04 -9.63
N ASN A 77 -6.98 -10.34 -9.93
CA ASN A 77 -5.92 -11.31 -9.67
C ASN A 77 -4.81 -11.17 -10.70
N ILE A 78 -3.57 -10.96 -10.22
CA ILE A 78 -2.40 -10.71 -11.08
C ILE A 78 -1.64 -11.98 -11.46
N GLU A 79 -2.05 -13.16 -10.95
CA GLU A 79 -1.31 -14.43 -11.08
C GLU A 79 -0.92 -14.74 -12.53
N ALA A 80 -1.89 -14.72 -13.45
CA ALA A 80 -1.63 -15.11 -14.84
C ALA A 80 -0.52 -14.28 -15.51
N VAL A 81 -0.48 -12.96 -15.25
CA VAL A 81 0.55 -12.07 -15.80
C VAL A 81 1.90 -12.31 -15.15
N VAL A 82 1.90 -12.47 -13.82
CA VAL A 82 3.13 -12.72 -13.05
C VAL A 82 3.76 -14.04 -13.45
N GLU A 83 2.98 -15.13 -13.56
CA GLU A 83 3.47 -16.44 -13.96
C GLU A 83 4.07 -16.42 -15.35
N GLU A 84 3.40 -15.79 -16.31
CA GLU A 84 3.92 -15.70 -17.67
C GLU A 84 5.22 -14.91 -17.72
N MET A 85 5.31 -13.78 -17.01
CA MET A 85 6.54 -12.99 -16.94
C MET A 85 7.65 -13.76 -16.23
N ALA A 86 7.35 -14.42 -15.10
CA ALA A 86 8.34 -15.23 -14.36
C ALA A 86 8.89 -16.37 -15.21
N ARG A 87 8.03 -17.03 -15.99
CA ARG A 87 8.41 -18.08 -16.93
C ARG A 87 9.34 -17.56 -18.03
N LEU A 88 9.05 -16.40 -18.62
CA LEU A 88 9.86 -15.80 -19.67
C LEU A 88 11.27 -15.43 -19.22
N VAL A 89 11.41 -14.91 -18.00
CA VAL A 89 12.70 -14.46 -17.45
C VAL A 89 13.35 -15.49 -16.51
N VAL A 90 12.77 -16.66 -16.38
CA VAL A 90 13.23 -17.75 -15.50
C VAL A 90 13.44 -17.24 -14.07
N ALA A 91 12.39 -16.69 -13.46
CA ALA A 91 12.38 -16.28 -12.07
C ALA A 91 11.85 -17.41 -11.19
N GLU A 92 12.65 -17.79 -10.19
CA GLU A 92 12.30 -18.87 -9.25
C GLU A 92 11.18 -18.45 -8.29
N GLU A 93 10.37 -19.44 -7.87
CA GLU A 93 9.33 -19.27 -6.87
C GLU A 93 9.94 -18.81 -5.53
N GLY A 94 9.22 -17.94 -4.80
CA GLY A 94 9.67 -17.39 -3.52
C GLY A 94 10.92 -16.50 -3.61
N SER A 95 11.36 -16.13 -4.81
CA SER A 95 12.51 -15.27 -5.00
C SER A 95 12.16 -13.78 -4.96
N VAL A 96 13.11 -12.95 -4.52
CA VAL A 96 13.01 -11.48 -4.61
C VAL A 96 12.71 -11.03 -6.06
N ARG A 97 13.27 -11.72 -7.05
CA ARG A 97 13.00 -11.42 -8.47
C ARG A 97 11.52 -11.58 -8.81
N LYS A 98 10.88 -12.68 -8.37
CA LYS A 98 9.45 -12.91 -8.58
C LYS A 98 8.60 -11.92 -7.81
N GLY A 99 8.97 -11.62 -6.56
CA GLY A 99 8.34 -10.55 -5.77
C GLY A 99 8.36 -9.20 -6.47
N ASN A 100 9.50 -8.83 -7.07
CA ASN A 100 9.63 -7.62 -7.87
C ASN A 100 8.76 -7.62 -9.13
N ILE A 101 8.55 -8.78 -9.78
CA ILE A 101 7.60 -8.91 -10.89
C ILE A 101 6.18 -8.66 -10.40
N MET A 102 5.80 -9.24 -9.24
CA MET A 102 4.47 -9.02 -8.63
C MET A 102 4.22 -7.54 -8.33
N ALA A 103 5.17 -6.85 -7.68
CA ALA A 103 5.05 -5.43 -7.35
C ALA A 103 4.91 -4.56 -8.61
N ARG A 104 5.72 -4.82 -9.65
CA ARG A 104 5.64 -4.09 -10.92
C ARG A 104 4.37 -4.40 -11.71
N THR A 105 3.86 -5.63 -11.66
CA THR A 105 2.57 -5.98 -12.27
C THR A 105 1.43 -5.22 -11.59
N ARG A 106 1.44 -5.12 -10.25
CA ARG A 106 0.49 -4.29 -9.51
C ARG A 106 0.54 -2.84 -9.95
N MET A 107 1.73 -2.27 -10.07
CA MET A 107 1.93 -0.90 -10.56
C MET A 107 1.31 -0.69 -11.95
N ILE A 108 1.55 -1.59 -12.91
CA ILE A 108 0.97 -1.50 -14.25
C ILE A 108 -0.56 -1.41 -14.18
N VAL A 109 -1.21 -2.29 -13.41
CA VAL A 109 -2.67 -2.32 -13.27
C VAL A 109 -3.20 -1.04 -12.62
N VAL A 110 -2.54 -0.56 -11.55
CA VAL A 110 -2.97 0.66 -10.83
C VAL A 110 -2.89 1.89 -11.73
N PHE A 111 -1.79 2.08 -12.45
CA PHE A 111 -1.63 3.23 -13.36
C PHE A 111 -2.55 3.16 -14.58
N ASP A 112 -2.84 1.97 -15.13
CA ASP A 112 -3.83 1.82 -16.20
C ASP A 112 -5.23 2.21 -15.71
N LEU A 113 -5.65 1.71 -14.54
CA LEU A 113 -6.93 2.07 -13.94
C LEU A 113 -7.00 3.56 -13.59
N ALA A 114 -5.92 4.15 -13.08
CA ALA A 114 -5.84 5.58 -12.83
C ALA A 114 -6.10 6.39 -14.11
N LYS A 115 -5.46 5.99 -15.21
CA LYS A 115 -5.68 6.63 -16.52
C LYS A 115 -7.12 6.51 -17.01
N LYS A 116 -7.68 5.30 -16.90
CA LYS A 116 -9.08 5.00 -17.27
C LYS A 116 -10.09 5.84 -16.48
N LEU A 117 -9.83 6.06 -15.19
CA LEU A 117 -10.73 6.75 -14.25
C LEU A 117 -10.45 8.25 -14.14
N GLY A 118 -9.43 8.78 -14.82
CA GLY A 118 -8.99 10.16 -14.66
C GLY A 118 -8.46 10.48 -13.26
N ALA A 119 -7.97 9.46 -12.55
CA ALA A 119 -7.52 9.51 -11.17
C ALA A 119 -5.99 9.71 -11.06
N MET A 120 -5.53 10.01 -9.85
CA MET A 120 -4.11 9.96 -9.47
C MET A 120 -3.85 8.76 -8.57
N VAL A 121 -2.67 8.16 -8.73
CA VAL A 121 -2.23 7.01 -7.92
C VAL A 121 -1.73 7.49 -6.56
N CYS A 122 -2.33 6.95 -5.50
CA CYS A 122 -1.82 7.10 -4.13
C CYS A 122 -0.87 5.97 -3.79
N GLY A 123 0.35 6.31 -3.43
CA GLY A 123 1.32 5.39 -2.86
C GLY A 123 1.14 5.19 -1.36
N THR A 124 1.85 4.23 -0.83
CA THR A 124 1.74 3.79 0.57
C THR A 124 3.09 3.63 1.25
N GLU A 125 4.17 4.13 0.63
CA GLU A 125 5.50 4.09 1.24
C GLU A 125 5.61 5.05 2.42
N ASN A 126 6.26 4.60 3.46
CA ASN A 126 6.59 5.40 4.64
C ASN A 126 8.06 5.82 4.63
N LYS A 127 8.41 6.71 5.55
CA LYS A 127 9.77 7.27 5.63
C LYS A 127 10.83 6.22 5.96
N SER A 128 10.52 5.26 6.84
CA SER A 128 11.45 4.19 7.23
C SER A 128 11.79 3.30 6.04
N GLU A 129 10.79 2.82 5.30
CA GLU A 129 10.97 2.02 4.09
C GLU A 129 11.82 2.76 3.05
N HIS A 130 11.54 4.06 2.85
CA HIS A 130 12.30 4.90 1.92
C HIS A 130 13.79 5.01 2.31
N HIS A 131 14.08 5.26 3.59
CA HIS A 131 15.48 5.38 4.08
C HIS A 131 16.22 4.04 4.05
N LEU A 132 15.53 2.94 4.32
CA LEU A 132 16.09 1.59 4.30
C LEU A 132 16.24 1.03 2.88
N GLY A 133 15.59 1.65 1.88
CA GLY A 133 15.52 1.12 0.52
C GLY A 133 14.65 -0.14 0.42
N TYR A 134 13.73 -0.33 1.37
CA TYR A 134 12.86 -1.50 1.45
C TYR A 134 11.59 -1.31 0.61
N PHE A 135 11.77 -1.32 -0.69
CA PHE A 135 10.71 -1.18 -1.70
C PHE A 135 11.17 -1.74 -3.06
N THR A 136 10.24 -2.04 -3.93
CA THR A 136 10.51 -2.37 -5.33
C THR A 136 10.48 -1.11 -6.20
N ARG A 137 11.65 -0.70 -6.69
CA ARG A 137 11.77 0.42 -7.63
C ARG A 137 10.89 0.20 -8.86
N PHE A 138 10.06 1.21 -9.19
CA PHE A 138 9.05 1.13 -10.25
C PHE A 138 7.98 0.05 -10.04
N GLY A 139 7.81 -0.40 -8.80
CA GLY A 139 6.73 -1.25 -8.35
C GLY A 139 5.85 -0.49 -7.36
N ASP A 140 5.88 -0.87 -6.10
CA ASP A 140 5.21 -0.18 -4.98
C ASP A 140 5.71 1.25 -4.77
N ALA A 141 6.99 1.53 -5.04
CA ALA A 141 7.55 2.90 -5.01
C ALA A 141 7.01 3.83 -6.11
N ALA A 142 6.18 3.35 -7.03
CA ALA A 142 5.65 4.18 -8.10
C ALA A 142 4.28 4.74 -7.73
N SER A 143 4.20 6.06 -7.59
CA SER A 143 2.96 6.78 -7.26
C SER A 143 2.98 8.21 -7.77
N ASP A 144 1.81 8.86 -7.78
CA ASP A 144 1.69 10.29 -8.03
C ASP A 144 1.74 11.08 -6.70
N VAL A 145 1.24 10.49 -5.61
CA VAL A 145 1.07 11.15 -4.30
C VAL A 145 1.31 10.16 -3.18
N GLU A 146 2.13 10.51 -2.20
CA GLU A 146 2.46 9.67 -1.04
C GLU A 146 2.13 10.37 0.29
N PRO A 147 0.97 10.10 0.90
CA PRO A 147 0.51 10.82 2.08
C PRO A 147 1.32 10.52 3.34
N ILE A 148 2.00 9.39 3.41
CA ILE A 148 2.73 8.93 4.59
C ILE A 148 4.26 8.90 4.40
N ALA A 149 4.78 9.40 3.27
CA ALA A 149 6.23 9.45 2.99
C ALA A 149 7.04 10.25 4.03
N GLY A 150 6.41 11.14 4.77
CA GLY A 150 7.04 11.90 5.86
C GLY A 150 6.89 11.26 7.25
N LEU A 151 6.32 10.06 7.36
CA LEU A 151 6.07 9.36 8.62
C LEU A 151 7.01 8.14 8.75
N TYR A 152 7.68 8.02 9.89
CA TYR A 152 8.34 6.77 10.25
C TYR A 152 7.31 5.65 10.51
N LYS A 153 7.71 4.39 10.38
CA LYS A 153 6.82 3.24 10.60
C LYS A 153 6.14 3.27 11.97
N THR A 154 6.88 3.65 12.99
CA THR A 154 6.35 3.81 14.36
C THR A 154 5.30 4.93 14.43
N GLU A 155 5.46 6.02 13.69
CA GLU A 155 4.47 7.08 13.58
C GLU A 155 3.22 6.64 12.79
N VAL A 156 3.39 5.76 11.79
CA VAL A 156 2.25 5.17 11.05
C VAL A 156 1.40 4.32 11.98
N TRP A 157 1.99 3.50 12.85
CA TRP A 157 1.25 2.73 13.87
C TRP A 157 0.48 3.64 14.83
N GLU A 158 1.11 4.71 15.31
CA GLU A 158 0.42 5.67 16.20
C GLU A 158 -0.72 6.40 15.45
N MET A 159 -0.50 6.76 14.20
CA MET A 159 -1.53 7.38 13.36
C MET A 159 -2.72 6.44 13.14
N ALA A 160 -2.48 5.15 12.91
CA ALA A 160 -3.53 4.15 12.79
C ALA A 160 -4.43 4.10 14.04
N LYS A 161 -3.82 4.13 15.24
CA LYS A 161 -4.56 4.18 16.52
C LYS A 161 -5.42 5.46 16.64
N ILE A 162 -4.84 6.62 16.30
CA ILE A 162 -5.55 7.91 16.37
C ILE A 162 -6.71 7.96 15.37
N LEU A 163 -6.56 7.35 14.20
CA LEU A 163 -7.60 7.24 13.17
C LEU A 163 -8.69 6.23 13.52
N GLY A 164 -8.54 5.45 14.60
CA GLY A 164 -9.48 4.41 15.02
C GLY A 164 -9.47 3.17 14.12
N ILE A 165 -8.39 2.97 13.34
CA ILE A 165 -8.20 1.80 12.50
C ILE A 165 -8.16 0.54 13.39
N PRO A 166 -8.79 -0.58 13.01
CA PRO A 166 -8.83 -1.80 13.81
C PRO A 166 -7.45 -2.26 14.28
N GLU A 167 -7.37 -2.77 15.51
CA GLU A 167 -6.12 -3.11 16.20
C GLU A 167 -5.23 -4.08 15.41
N ILE A 168 -5.81 -4.99 14.67
CA ILE A 168 -5.09 -5.98 13.86
C ILE A 168 -4.05 -5.34 12.92
N PHE A 169 -4.30 -4.13 12.42
CA PHE A 169 -3.41 -3.46 11.47
C PHE A 169 -2.10 -2.95 12.08
N TYR A 170 -2.08 -2.61 13.36
CA TYR A 170 -0.88 -2.09 14.02
C TYR A 170 -0.27 -3.06 15.05
N THR A 171 -0.86 -4.24 15.20
CA THR A 171 -0.31 -5.34 16.03
C THR A 171 0.25 -6.48 15.19
N LYS A 172 -0.18 -6.61 13.92
CA LYS A 172 0.34 -7.59 12.98
C LYS A 172 1.77 -7.24 12.58
N GLU A 173 2.62 -8.27 12.45
CA GLU A 173 3.98 -8.11 11.93
C GLU A 173 3.97 -7.53 10.51
N PRO A 174 4.78 -6.50 10.21
CA PRO A 174 4.91 -5.94 8.87
C PRO A 174 5.43 -6.97 7.88
N SER A 175 4.80 -7.02 6.70
CA SER A 175 5.18 -7.92 5.62
C SER A 175 4.78 -7.36 4.27
N ALA A 176 5.67 -7.44 3.29
CA ALA A 176 5.37 -7.13 1.90
C ALA A 176 4.45 -8.19 1.25
N GLY A 177 4.29 -9.38 1.86
CA GLY A 177 3.38 -10.43 1.41
C GLY A 177 3.70 -10.98 0.02
N LEU A 178 4.99 -11.05 -0.34
CA LEU A 178 5.44 -11.53 -1.65
C LEU A 178 5.66 -13.05 -1.69
N TRP A 179 5.87 -13.68 -0.52
CA TRP A 179 5.93 -15.13 -0.35
C TRP A 179 5.49 -15.54 1.05
N GLU A 180 5.23 -16.83 1.22
CA GLU A 180 4.75 -17.39 2.50
C GLU A 180 5.80 -17.23 3.62
N GLY A 181 5.38 -16.72 4.77
CA GLY A 181 6.25 -16.54 5.95
C GLY A 181 7.18 -15.32 5.87
N GLN A 182 7.07 -14.47 4.84
CA GLN A 182 7.84 -13.24 4.76
C GLN A 182 7.44 -12.28 5.88
N THR A 183 8.45 -11.70 6.55
CA THR A 183 8.28 -10.51 7.42
C THR A 183 9.41 -9.54 7.14
N ASP A 184 9.10 -8.26 7.16
CA ASP A 184 10.07 -7.18 6.84
C ASP A 184 11.25 -7.22 7.82
N GLU A 185 10.97 -7.35 9.13
CA GLU A 185 11.99 -7.35 10.18
C GLU A 185 12.91 -8.57 10.10
N ALA A 186 12.39 -9.74 9.66
CA ALA A 186 13.23 -10.93 9.44
C ALA A 186 14.18 -10.76 8.24
N GLU A 187 13.73 -10.09 7.16
CA GLU A 187 14.59 -9.80 6.01
C GLU A 187 15.64 -8.74 6.33
N MET A 188 15.29 -7.71 7.10
CA MET A 188 16.21 -6.64 7.48
C MET A 188 17.18 -7.04 8.58
N GLY A 189 16.79 -7.99 9.46
CA GLY A 189 17.57 -8.42 10.61
C GLY A 189 17.49 -7.47 11.82
N PHE A 190 16.59 -6.50 11.82
CA PHE A 190 16.31 -5.56 12.91
C PHE A 190 14.86 -5.10 12.87
N SER A 191 14.39 -4.52 13.99
CA SER A 191 13.02 -4.02 14.06
C SER A 191 12.88 -2.59 13.52
N TYR A 192 11.68 -2.24 13.03
CA TYR A 192 11.36 -0.85 12.69
C TYR A 192 11.51 0.10 13.88
N LYS A 193 11.25 -0.37 15.10
CA LYS A 193 11.44 0.45 16.31
C LYS A 193 12.90 0.83 16.52
N ASP A 194 13.82 -0.09 16.28
CA ASP A 194 15.25 0.18 16.39
C ASP A 194 15.74 1.08 15.25
N ALA A 195 15.27 0.80 14.02
CA ALA A 195 15.60 1.62 12.85
C ALA A 195 15.15 3.08 13.02
N ASP A 196 13.91 3.31 13.41
CA ASP A 196 13.31 4.65 13.54
C ASP A 196 13.97 5.51 14.65
N LEU A 197 14.70 4.89 15.59
CA LEU A 197 15.49 5.60 16.59
C LEU A 197 16.80 6.16 16.04
N VAL A 198 17.28 5.63 14.92
CA VAL A 198 18.58 5.97 14.33
C VAL A 198 18.40 6.82 13.07
N LEU A 199 17.28 6.66 12.35
CA LEU A 199 16.95 7.42 11.15
C LEU A 199 16.41 8.82 11.47
#